data_e3d1c67722677b9fc5982261d0e9cead
#
_entry.id   e3d1c67722677b9fc5982261d0e9cead
#
_cell.length_a   1.000
_cell.length_b   1.000
_cell.length_c   1.000
_cell.angle_alpha   90.00
_cell.angle_beta   90.00
_cell.angle_gamma   90.00
#
_symmetry.space_group_name_H-M   'P 1'
#
loop_
_entity.id
_entity.type
_entity.pdbx_description
1 polymer ?
#
loop_
_entity_poly.entity_id
_entity_poly.type
_entity_poly.pdbx_seq_one_letter_code
_entity_poly.pdbx_strand_id
1 'polypeptide(L)'
;MYYSGAGARPLVQNSTIFKSQLDTWSPENPDAEYPLLLVDAGSTNMNNIVSSFWIKSGAYLRLKNLTVGYTLPKKWTNRVSIDNLRLYFTASNLFTINNGYKGYDPETGVTSGAMYPVMKTFNFGINLDF
;
A
#
# COMPACT_ATOMS: atom_id res chain seq x y z
N MET A 1 -8.29 4.95 12.80
CA MET A 1 -9.55 5.09 12.05
C MET A 1 -9.26 5.96 10.85
N TYR A 2 -9.60 5.51 9.67
CA TYR A 2 -9.19 6.16 8.43
C TYR A 2 -10.42 6.70 7.71
N TYR A 3 -10.40 7.97 7.39
CA TYR A 3 -11.47 8.61 6.61
C TYR A 3 -11.04 8.71 5.14
N SER A 4 -11.67 7.94 4.29
CA SER A 4 -11.41 7.95 2.85
C SER A 4 -12.15 9.08 2.11
N GLY A 5 -12.32 10.22 2.76
CA GLY A 5 -13.09 11.38 2.32
C GLY A 5 -13.04 11.70 0.82
N ALA A 6 -12.44 12.81 0.45
CA ALA A 6 -12.47 13.32 -0.95
C ALA A 6 -11.85 12.37 -2.00
N GLY A 7 -10.87 11.54 -1.63
CA GLY A 7 -10.20 10.64 -2.57
C GLY A 7 -10.94 9.32 -2.85
N ALA A 8 -11.94 8.98 -2.05
CA ALA A 8 -12.73 7.75 -2.23
C ALA A 8 -14.07 7.99 -2.93
N ARG A 9 -14.44 9.24 -3.12
CA ARG A 9 -15.69 9.59 -3.80
C ARG A 9 -15.48 9.43 -5.30
N PRO A 10 -16.30 8.61 -5.97
CA PRO A 10 -16.32 8.64 -7.42
C PRO A 10 -16.88 9.99 -7.89
N LEU A 11 -16.28 10.55 -8.94
CA LEU A 11 -16.73 11.78 -9.59
C LEU A 11 -16.71 13.05 -8.71
N VAL A 12 -15.56 13.41 -8.20
CA VAL A 12 -15.26 14.81 -7.96
C VAL A 12 -14.87 15.42 -9.32
N GLN A 13 -15.44 16.58 -9.63
CA GLN A 13 -15.24 17.32 -10.87
C GLN A 13 -13.80 17.19 -11.42
N ASN A 14 -13.65 16.67 -12.65
CA ASN A 14 -12.37 16.43 -13.33
C ASN A 14 -11.42 15.38 -12.70
N SER A 15 -11.91 14.45 -11.91
CA SER A 15 -11.09 13.37 -11.37
C SER A 15 -11.30 12.04 -12.10
N THR A 16 -10.25 11.25 -12.18
CA THR A 16 -10.30 9.86 -12.66
C THR A 16 -10.94 8.96 -11.61
N ILE A 17 -11.74 8.01 -12.05
CA ILE A 17 -12.36 6.99 -11.21
C ILE A 17 -11.40 5.80 -11.08
N PHE A 18 -11.24 5.27 -9.88
CA PHE A 18 -10.53 4.00 -9.71
C PHE A 18 -11.40 2.83 -10.18
N LYS A 19 -10.77 1.81 -10.74
CA LYS A 19 -11.47 0.60 -11.20
C LYS A 19 -12.34 -0.03 -10.11
N SER A 20 -11.91 0.05 -8.84
CA SER A 20 -12.68 -0.42 -7.68
C SER A 20 -13.95 0.37 -7.41
N GLN A 21 -14.06 1.60 -7.92
CA GLN A 21 -15.23 2.48 -7.76
C GLN A 21 -16.25 2.32 -8.89
N LEU A 22 -16.00 1.44 -9.86
CA LEU A 22 -16.93 1.16 -10.96
C LEU A 22 -18.13 0.31 -10.50
N ASP A 23 -18.00 -0.38 -9.38
CA ASP A 23 -19.08 -1.14 -8.77
C ASP A 23 -20.04 -0.21 -8.02
N THR A 24 -20.86 0.49 -8.77
CA THR A 24 -21.80 1.48 -8.29
C THR A 24 -23.24 1.01 -8.44
N TRP A 25 -24.08 1.44 -7.52
CA TRP A 25 -25.48 1.08 -7.51
C TRP A 25 -26.19 1.54 -8.79
N SER A 26 -26.93 0.64 -9.39
CA SER A 26 -27.90 0.89 -10.46
C SER A 26 -29.11 -0.04 -10.29
N PRO A 27 -30.24 0.20 -10.98
CA PRO A 27 -31.35 -0.73 -10.96
C PRO A 27 -30.99 -2.16 -11.37
N GLU A 28 -29.97 -2.31 -12.23
CA GLU A 28 -29.44 -3.60 -12.68
C GLU A 28 -28.39 -4.19 -11.74
N ASN A 29 -27.81 -3.38 -10.83
CA ASN A 29 -26.82 -3.79 -9.85
C ASN A 29 -27.14 -3.25 -8.44
N PRO A 30 -28.21 -3.77 -7.80
CA PRO A 30 -28.66 -3.26 -6.50
C PRO A 30 -27.73 -3.59 -5.33
N ASP A 31 -26.85 -4.60 -5.47
CA ASP A 31 -25.93 -5.06 -4.43
C ASP A 31 -24.54 -4.45 -4.54
N ALA A 32 -24.37 -3.36 -5.31
CA ALA A 32 -23.09 -2.69 -5.53
C ALA A 32 -22.45 -2.17 -4.24
N GLU A 33 -21.13 -2.15 -4.19
CA GLU A 33 -20.36 -1.62 -3.04
C GLU A 33 -20.52 -0.11 -2.87
N TYR A 34 -20.70 0.64 -3.96
CA TYR A 34 -20.78 2.11 -3.95
C TYR A 34 -22.18 2.61 -4.29
N PRO A 35 -22.57 3.77 -3.73
CA PRO A 35 -23.86 4.38 -4.04
C PRO A 35 -23.94 4.86 -5.49
N LEU A 36 -25.15 5.20 -5.94
CA LEU A 36 -25.41 5.75 -7.27
C LEU A 36 -24.48 6.93 -7.58
N LEU A 37 -23.84 6.88 -8.75
CA LEU A 37 -23.03 8.00 -9.25
C LEU A 37 -23.94 9.17 -9.63
N LEU A 38 -23.78 10.30 -8.94
CA LEU A 38 -24.45 11.55 -9.28
C LEU A 38 -23.44 12.49 -9.93
N VAL A 39 -23.77 12.98 -11.11
CA VAL A 39 -22.94 13.89 -11.91
C VAL A 39 -22.82 15.28 -11.25
N ASP A 40 -23.77 15.64 -10.42
CA ASP A 40 -23.76 16.92 -9.73
C ASP A 40 -22.90 16.87 -8.46
N ALA A 41 -21.79 17.58 -8.52
CA ALA A 41 -20.85 17.74 -7.43
C ALA A 41 -21.27 18.83 -6.42
N GLY A 42 -22.49 19.32 -6.49
CA GLY A 42 -23.00 20.36 -5.59
C GLY A 42 -23.03 19.92 -4.14
N SER A 43 -23.12 20.89 -3.23
CA SER A 43 -23.21 20.69 -1.78
C SER A 43 -24.45 19.91 -1.34
N THR A 44 -25.41 19.75 -2.22
CA THR A 44 -26.66 19.00 -2.02
C THR A 44 -26.53 17.51 -2.31
N ASN A 45 -25.39 17.05 -2.84
CA ASN A 45 -25.20 15.65 -3.10
C ASN A 45 -25.05 14.86 -1.79
N MET A 46 -26.03 14.03 -1.47
CA MET A 46 -26.07 13.20 -0.25
C MET A 46 -24.83 12.28 -0.12
N ASN A 47 -24.21 11.89 -1.23
CA ASN A 47 -22.98 11.08 -1.22
C ASN A 47 -21.75 11.86 -0.71
N ASN A 48 -21.82 13.19 -0.62
CA ASN A 48 -20.78 14.05 -0.10
C ASN A 48 -20.84 14.25 1.42
N ILE A 49 -21.91 13.80 2.07
CA ILE A 49 -22.05 13.91 3.52
C ILE A 49 -21.10 12.94 4.21
N VAL A 50 -20.48 13.41 5.27
CA VAL A 50 -19.65 12.57 6.14
C VAL A 50 -20.52 11.50 6.78
N SER A 51 -20.24 10.23 6.49
CA SER A 51 -20.98 9.09 7.02
C SER A 51 -20.04 7.97 7.43
N SER A 52 -20.54 7.03 8.22
CA SER A 52 -19.80 5.82 8.60
C SER A 52 -19.40 4.95 7.40
N PHE A 53 -20.11 5.04 6.30
CA PHE A 53 -19.81 4.36 5.04
C PHE A 53 -18.39 4.69 4.53
N TRP A 54 -17.97 5.95 4.66
CA TRP A 54 -16.68 6.45 4.21
C TRP A 54 -15.55 6.22 5.22
N ILE A 55 -15.87 5.74 6.41
CA ILE A 55 -14.88 5.46 7.46
C ILE A 55 -14.41 4.03 7.30
N LYS A 56 -13.16 3.87 6.91
CA LYS A 56 -12.51 2.56 6.79
C LYS A 56 -11.47 2.37 7.90
N SER A 57 -11.19 1.13 8.25
CA SER A 57 -10.15 0.83 9.23
C SER A 57 -8.77 1.10 8.65
N GLY A 58 -7.95 1.90 9.33
CA GLY A 58 -6.56 2.14 9.00
C GLY A 58 -5.58 1.13 9.61
N ALA A 59 -6.07 0.02 10.16
CA ALA A 59 -5.20 -1.00 10.73
C ALA A 59 -4.42 -1.73 9.62
N TYR A 60 -3.11 -1.83 9.79
CA TYR A 60 -2.24 -2.54 8.85
C TYR A 60 -1.07 -3.21 9.58
N LEU A 61 -0.51 -4.22 8.94
CA LEU A 61 0.73 -4.88 9.32
C LEU A 61 1.69 -4.85 8.11
N ARG A 62 2.88 -4.31 8.31
CA ARG A 62 3.91 -4.24 7.26
C ARG A 62 5.21 -4.86 7.71
N LEU A 63 5.76 -5.76 6.89
CA LEU A 63 7.14 -6.20 7.05
C LEU A 63 8.06 -5.16 6.39
N LYS A 64 8.56 -4.21 7.21
CA LYS A 64 9.37 -3.09 6.72
C LYS A 64 10.76 -3.52 6.30
N ASN A 65 11.44 -4.34 7.12
CA ASN A 65 12.79 -4.79 6.85
C ASN A 65 12.94 -6.26 7.21
N LEU A 66 13.48 -7.02 6.30
CA LEU A 66 13.93 -8.39 6.51
C LEU A 66 15.39 -8.48 6.06
N THR A 67 16.28 -8.87 6.98
CA THR A 67 17.66 -9.13 6.64
C THR A 67 18.01 -10.56 7.01
N VAL A 68 18.52 -11.31 6.05
CA VAL A 68 19.04 -12.65 6.23
C VAL A 68 20.50 -12.64 5.85
N GLY A 69 21.38 -13.07 6.74
CA GLY A 69 22.82 -13.15 6.51
C GLY A 69 23.34 -14.53 6.85
N TYR A 70 24.27 -15.01 6.03
CA TYR A 70 24.97 -16.27 6.26
C TYR A 70 26.47 -16.05 6.15
N THR A 71 27.18 -16.42 7.21
CA THR A 71 28.65 -16.40 7.23
C THR A 71 29.15 -17.79 6.90
N LEU A 72 30.00 -17.88 5.89
CA LEU A 72 30.58 -19.16 5.46
C LEU A 72 31.55 -19.71 6.51
N PRO A 73 31.56 -21.03 6.72
CA PRO A 73 32.52 -21.69 7.63
C PRO A 73 33.97 -21.48 7.17
N LYS A 74 34.86 -21.21 8.12
CA LYS A 74 36.31 -21.00 7.86
C LYS A 74 36.99 -22.14 7.08
N LYS A 75 36.46 -23.35 7.16
CA LYS A 75 36.99 -24.50 6.37
C LYS A 75 36.94 -24.26 4.86
N TRP A 76 36.03 -23.42 4.38
CA TRP A 76 35.89 -23.12 2.95
C TRP A 76 36.66 -21.86 2.57
N THR A 77 36.69 -20.86 3.43
CA THR A 77 37.32 -19.58 3.16
C THR A 77 38.83 -19.62 3.30
N ASN A 78 39.40 -20.42 4.20
CA ASN A 78 40.84 -20.57 4.37
C ASN A 78 41.57 -21.11 3.13
N ARG A 79 40.86 -21.80 2.23
CA ARG A 79 41.48 -22.30 0.98
C ARG A 79 41.80 -21.18 -0.01
N VAL A 80 41.18 -20.04 0.13
CA VAL A 80 41.28 -18.87 -0.76
C VAL A 80 41.83 -17.64 -0.03
N SER A 81 42.45 -17.85 1.17
CA SER A 81 43.02 -16.77 1.99
C SER A 81 42.01 -15.66 2.32
N ILE A 82 40.76 -16.04 2.56
CA ILE A 82 39.70 -15.12 3.01
C ILE A 82 39.44 -15.44 4.47
N ASP A 83 39.57 -14.45 5.36
CA ASP A 83 39.32 -14.61 6.78
C ASP A 83 37.83 -14.74 7.12
N ASN A 84 37.00 -13.98 6.43
CA ASN A 84 35.57 -14.02 6.63
C ASN A 84 34.80 -13.71 5.34
N LEU A 85 33.82 -14.53 5.03
CA LEU A 85 32.91 -14.32 3.91
C LEU A 85 31.46 -14.37 4.41
N ARG A 86 30.76 -13.24 4.33
CA ARG A 86 29.37 -13.14 4.70
C ARG A 86 28.52 -12.70 3.52
N LEU A 87 27.54 -13.53 3.18
CA LEU A 87 26.50 -13.21 2.22
C LEU A 87 25.28 -12.67 2.97
N TYR A 88 24.66 -11.62 2.47
CA TYR A 88 23.44 -11.13 3.05
C TYR A 88 22.41 -10.71 1.99
N PHE A 89 21.16 -10.87 2.36
CA PHE A 89 20.01 -10.44 1.59
C PHE A 89 19.16 -9.52 2.47
N THR A 90 18.78 -8.35 1.97
CA THR A 90 17.89 -7.43 2.65
C THR A 90 16.71 -7.12 1.74
N ALA A 91 15.51 -7.25 2.28
CA ALA A 91 14.28 -6.85 1.62
C ALA A 91 13.59 -5.77 2.44
N SER A 92 13.17 -4.69 1.79
CA SER A 92 12.41 -3.62 2.42
C SER A 92 10.98 -3.57 1.87
N ASN A 93 10.02 -3.31 2.75
CA ASN A 93 8.58 -3.23 2.44
C ASN A 93 8.04 -4.46 1.71
N LEU A 94 8.43 -5.65 2.17
CA LEU A 94 8.18 -6.92 1.49
C LEU A 94 6.70 -7.17 1.24
N PHE A 95 5.88 -6.98 2.27
CA PHE A 95 4.41 -7.06 2.15
C PHE A 95 3.72 -6.18 3.19
N THR A 96 2.49 -5.80 2.85
CA THR A 96 1.58 -5.08 3.75
C THR A 96 0.23 -5.80 3.74
N ILE A 97 -0.26 -6.13 4.92
CA ILE A 97 -1.62 -6.64 5.12
C ILE A 97 -2.44 -5.47 5.67
N ASN A 98 -3.53 -5.14 5.04
CA ASN A 98 -4.46 -4.12 5.51
C ASN A 98 -5.91 -4.58 5.33
N ASN A 99 -6.78 -4.08 6.20
CA ASN A 99 -8.24 -4.26 6.11
C ASN A 99 -8.93 -2.97 5.64
N GLY A 100 -8.15 -2.01 5.16
CA GLY A 100 -8.64 -0.71 4.81
C GLY A 100 -8.91 -0.55 3.32
N TYR A 101 -8.84 0.66 2.88
CA TYR A 101 -9.04 1.07 1.52
C TYR A 101 -7.93 0.57 0.59
N LYS A 102 -8.32 -0.03 -0.55
CA LYS A 102 -7.38 -0.67 -1.50
C LYS A 102 -6.63 0.32 -2.40
N GLY A 103 -6.90 1.60 -2.34
CA GLY A 103 -6.36 2.61 -3.26
C GLY A 103 -5.09 3.32 -2.78
N TYR A 104 -4.83 3.36 -1.47
CA TYR A 104 -3.74 4.13 -0.89
C TYR A 104 -2.94 3.33 0.14
N ASP A 105 -1.68 3.74 0.32
CA ASP A 105 -0.86 3.20 1.39
C ASP A 105 -1.41 3.64 2.76
N PRO A 106 -1.69 2.71 3.68
CA PRO A 106 -2.27 3.05 4.98
C PRO A 106 -1.36 3.90 5.88
N GLU A 107 -0.06 3.96 5.59
CA GLU A 107 0.91 4.77 6.34
C GLU A 107 0.96 6.23 5.85
N THR A 108 0.65 6.44 4.58
CA THR A 108 0.60 7.77 4.01
C THR A 108 -0.81 8.35 4.14
N GLY A 109 -0.96 9.41 4.89
CA GLY A 109 -2.27 10.06 5.07
C GLY A 109 -2.88 10.54 3.75
N VAL A 110 -4.20 10.52 3.65
CA VAL A 110 -4.98 10.75 2.40
C VAL A 110 -5.19 12.22 2.05
N THR A 111 -4.36 13.10 2.50
CA THR A 111 -4.67 14.54 2.40
C THR A 111 -4.57 15.13 0.99
N SER A 112 -3.89 14.49 0.03
CA SER A 112 -3.69 15.15 -1.27
C SER A 112 -3.65 14.25 -2.51
N GLY A 113 -3.78 12.93 -2.39
CA GLY A 113 -3.67 12.04 -3.56
C GLY A 113 -2.32 12.05 -4.31
N ALA A 114 -1.43 12.96 -3.97
CA ALA A 114 -0.12 13.15 -4.60
C ALA A 114 1.00 12.45 -3.82
N MET A 115 0.75 11.21 -3.38
CA MET A 115 1.73 10.45 -2.60
C MET A 115 2.48 9.47 -3.49
N TYR A 116 3.79 9.45 -3.36
CA TYR A 116 4.62 8.48 -4.04
C TYR A 116 4.41 7.09 -3.43
N PRO A 117 4.15 6.05 -4.22
CA PRO A 117 3.95 4.71 -3.69
C PRO A 117 5.22 4.19 -3.02
N VAL A 118 5.06 3.54 -1.88
CA VAL A 118 6.18 2.90 -1.16
C VAL A 118 6.70 1.73 -1.99
N MET A 119 7.96 1.79 -2.37
CA MET A 119 8.60 0.77 -3.19
C MET A 119 9.07 -0.43 -2.36
N LYS A 120 9.01 -1.61 -2.96
CA LYS A 120 9.69 -2.81 -2.47
C LYS A 120 11.11 -2.78 -2.97
N THR A 121 12.09 -3.00 -2.08
CA THR A 121 13.49 -3.01 -2.45
C THR A 121 14.12 -4.33 -2.02
N PHE A 122 14.96 -4.89 -2.89
CA PHE A 122 15.72 -6.12 -2.63
C PHE A 122 17.20 -5.83 -2.86
N ASN A 123 18.02 -6.09 -1.85
CA ASN A 123 19.46 -5.89 -1.91
C ASN A 123 20.17 -7.21 -1.60
N PHE A 124 21.17 -7.53 -2.40
CA PHE A 124 22.11 -8.62 -2.14
C PHE A 124 23.49 -8.00 -1.91
N GLY A 125 24.19 -8.50 -0.91
CA GLY A 125 25.53 -8.01 -0.62
C GLY A 125 26.45 -9.11 -0.12
N ILE A 126 27.74 -8.85 -0.27
CA ILE A 126 28.83 -9.72 0.14
C ILE A 126 29.80 -8.88 0.95
N ASN A 127 30.15 -9.35 2.13
CA ASN A 127 31.23 -8.78 2.94
C ASN A 127 32.40 -9.78 2.91
N LEU A 128 33.57 -9.26 2.57
CA LEU A 128 34.83 -9.99 2.47
C LEU A 128 35.85 -9.34 3.38
N ASP A 129 36.45 -10.13 4.26
CA ASP A 129 37.60 -9.76 5.08
C ASP A 129 38.79 -10.65 4.69
N PHE A 130 39.94 -10.01 4.47
CA PHE A 130 41.19 -10.66 4.05
C PHE A 130 42.21 -10.62 5.17
#